data_3d258ad39c3bce2bf00495ee4d60d39c
#
_entry.id   3d258ad39c3bce2bf00495ee4d60d39c
#
_cell.length_a   1.000
_cell.length_b   1.000
_cell.length_c   1.000
_cell.angle_alpha   90.00
_cell.angle_beta   90.00
_cell.angle_gamma   90.00
#
_symmetry.space_group_name_H-M   'P 1'
#
loop_
_entity.id
_entity.type
_entity.pdbx_description
1 polymer ?
#
loop_
_entity_poly.entity_id
_entity_poly.type
_entity_poly.pdbx_seq_one_letter_code
_entity_poly.pdbx_strand_id
1 'polypeptide(L)' 'MTRKHFIAIAEAIRTSITSRAEREAIARALVPALGTSNERFNVQKFLEAAIGR' A
#
# COMPACT_ATOMS: atom_id res chain seq x y z
N MET A 1 -10.60 8.65 -0.96
CA MET A 1 -10.21 7.54 -1.85
C MET A 1 -11.09 6.34 -1.63
N THR A 2 -11.33 5.59 -2.68
CA THR A 2 -12.09 4.36 -2.61
C THR A 2 -11.16 3.16 -2.44
N ARG A 3 -11.74 2.02 -2.11
CA ARG A 3 -10.99 0.78 -1.99
C ARG A 3 -10.21 0.45 -3.26
N LYS A 4 -10.79 0.74 -4.42
CA LYS A 4 -10.13 0.50 -5.70
C LYS A 4 -8.84 1.29 -5.84
N HIS A 5 -8.82 2.51 -5.33
CA HIS A 5 -7.63 3.36 -5.39
C HIS A 5 -6.50 2.79 -4.53
N PHE A 6 -6.83 2.31 -3.35
CA PHE A 6 -5.82 1.69 -2.48
C PHE A 6 -5.22 0.45 -3.12
N ILE A 7 -6.07 -0.37 -3.75
CA ILE A 7 -5.61 -1.57 -4.43
C ILE A 7 -4.71 -1.20 -5.61
N ALA A 8 -5.08 -0.20 -6.39
CA ALA A 8 -4.29 0.24 -7.52
C ALA A 8 -2.92 0.76 -7.08
N ILE A 9 -2.87 1.51 -6.00
CA ILE A 9 -1.61 2.02 -5.45
C ILE A 9 -0.73 0.87 -4.98
N ALA A 10 -1.32 -0.10 -4.28
CA ALA A 10 -0.58 -1.26 -3.80
C ALA A 10 -0.01 -2.08 -4.96
N GLU A 11 -0.81 -2.29 -6.00
CA GLU A 11 -0.34 -3.02 -7.17
C GLU A 11 0.78 -2.29 -7.90
N ALA A 12 0.69 -0.96 -7.99
CA ALA A 12 1.74 -0.16 -8.60
C ALA A 12 3.06 -0.34 -7.86
N ILE A 13 3.01 -0.35 -6.55
CA ILE A 13 4.20 -0.58 -5.72
C ILE A 13 4.75 -1.97 -5.98
N ARG A 14 3.89 -2.97 -5.95
CA ARG A 14 4.29 -4.37 -6.10
C ARG A 14 4.90 -4.66 -7.46
N THR A 15 4.36 -4.07 -8.51
CA THR A 15 4.83 -4.36 -9.87
C THR A 15 5.99 -3.47 -10.31
N SER A 16 6.14 -2.30 -9.73
CA SER A 16 7.17 -1.34 -10.13
C SER A 16 8.47 -1.48 -9.34
N ILE A 17 8.40 -2.04 -8.15
CA ILE A 17 9.56 -2.15 -7.27
C ILE A 17 9.87 -3.62 -7.04
N THR A 18 11.04 -4.07 -7.48
CA THR A 18 11.41 -5.48 -7.41
C THR A 18 11.89 -5.90 -6.03
N SER A 19 12.51 -5.00 -5.28
CA SER A 19 13.00 -5.31 -3.94
C SER A 19 11.86 -5.33 -2.93
N ARG A 20 11.68 -6.47 -2.26
CA ARG A 20 10.66 -6.59 -1.23
C ARG A 20 10.90 -5.62 -0.08
N ALA A 21 12.15 -5.43 0.31
CA ALA A 21 12.48 -4.49 1.39
C ALA A 21 12.09 -3.06 1.02
N GLU A 22 12.31 -2.67 -0.22
CA GLU A 22 11.91 -1.35 -0.69
C GLU A 22 10.40 -1.22 -0.78
N ARG A 23 9.72 -2.26 -1.25
CA ARG A 23 8.26 -2.24 -1.28
C ARG A 23 7.68 -2.04 0.11
N GLU A 24 8.24 -2.75 1.08
CA GLU A 24 7.78 -2.61 2.47
C GLU A 24 8.03 -1.21 3.00
N ALA A 25 9.21 -0.66 2.77
CA ALA A 25 9.55 0.68 3.25
C ALA A 25 8.61 1.74 2.66
N ILE A 26 8.38 1.66 1.36
CA ILE A 26 7.51 2.62 0.67
C ILE A 26 6.07 2.46 1.12
N ALA A 27 5.59 1.24 1.22
CA ALA A 27 4.22 0.99 1.65
C ALA A 27 3.98 1.51 3.07
N ARG A 28 4.91 1.27 3.98
CA ARG A 28 4.78 1.75 5.34
C ARG A 28 4.82 3.27 5.41
N ALA A 29 5.62 3.91 4.56
CA ALA A 29 5.70 5.35 4.50
C ALA A 29 4.39 5.97 4.02
N LEU A 30 3.66 5.26 3.16
CA LEU A 30 2.37 5.75 2.63
C LEU A 30 1.20 5.57 3.59
N VAL A 31 1.32 4.65 4.55
CA VAL A 31 0.22 4.34 5.45
C VAL A 31 -0.35 5.57 6.16
N PRO A 32 0.47 6.45 6.78
CA PRO A 32 -0.10 7.62 7.45
C PRO A 32 -0.87 8.53 6.50
N ALA A 33 -0.34 8.74 5.29
CA ALA A 33 -0.99 9.60 4.32
C ALA A 33 -2.32 9.03 3.86
N LEU A 34 -2.36 7.74 3.59
CA LEU A 34 -3.57 7.08 3.12
C LEU A 34 -4.59 6.93 4.24
N GLY A 35 -4.12 6.64 5.44
CA GLY A 35 -5.00 6.46 6.59
C GLY A 35 -5.73 7.72 7.02
N THR A 36 -5.13 8.89 6.83
CA THR A 36 -5.77 10.14 7.22
C THR A 36 -6.96 10.48 6.34
N SER A 37 -7.00 9.98 5.12
CA SER A 37 -8.08 10.29 4.18
C SER A 37 -9.24 9.29 4.24
N ASN A 38 -9.09 8.20 4.99
CA ASN A 38 -10.13 7.17 5.05
C ASN A 38 -10.05 6.38 6.35
N GLU A 39 -11.08 6.53 7.19
CA GLU A 39 -11.16 5.84 8.48
C GLU A 39 -11.22 4.32 8.35
N ARG A 40 -11.71 3.83 7.22
CA ARG A 40 -11.86 2.39 6.99
C ARG A 40 -10.68 1.78 6.27
N PHE A 41 -9.61 2.54 6.14
CA PHE A 41 -8.41 2.05 5.48
C PHE A 41 -7.84 0.86 6.25
N ASN A 42 -7.71 -0.28 5.57
CA ASN A 42 -7.17 -1.48 6.18
C ASN A 42 -5.67 -1.54 5.92
N VAL A 43 -4.89 -1.15 6.92
CA VAL A 43 -3.44 -1.10 6.83
C VAL A 43 -2.84 -2.45 6.47
N GLN A 44 -3.29 -3.50 7.13
CA GLN A 44 -2.73 -4.83 6.92
C GLN A 44 -2.94 -5.32 5.49
N LYS A 45 -4.15 -5.16 4.96
CA LYS A 45 -4.43 -5.59 3.60
C LYS A 45 -3.65 -4.78 2.59
N PHE A 46 -3.50 -3.49 2.82
CA PHE A 46 -2.71 -2.65 1.93
C PHE A 46 -1.25 -3.11 1.92
N LEU A 47 -0.67 -3.34 3.09
CA LEU A 47 0.71 -3.79 3.18
C LEU A 47 0.93 -5.14 2.51
N GLU A 48 0.01 -6.07 2.71
CA GLU A 48 0.11 -7.39 2.08
C GLU A 48 0.08 -7.28 0.55
N ALA A 49 -0.82 -6.46 0.04
CA ALA A 49 -0.94 -6.27 -1.40
C ALA A 49 0.28 -5.57 -1.99
N ALA A 50 0.79 -4.56 -1.31
CA ALA A 50 1.93 -3.78 -1.80
C ALA A 50 3.23 -4.57 -1.74
N ILE A 51 3.43 -5.37 -0.71
CA ILE A 51 4.65 -6.14 -0.53
C ILE A 51 4.66 -7.39 -1.43
N GLY A 52 3.49 -7.91 -1.75
CA GLY A 52 3.41 -9.07 -2.64
C GLY A 52 3.71 -10.37 -1.94
N ARG A 53 3.16 -10.53 -0.80
CA ARG A 53 3.36 -11.66 0.06
C ARG A 53 2.94 -13.00 -0.52
#